data_933ad919d55d1b31f3c43df7838f9b14
#
_entry.id   933ad919d55d1b31f3c43df7838f9b14
#
_cell.length_a   1.000
_cell.length_b   1.000
_cell.length_c   1.000
_cell.angle_alpha   90.00
_cell.angle_beta   90.00
_cell.angle_gamma   90.00
#
_symmetry.space_group_name_H-M   'P 1'
#
loop_
_entity.id
_entity.type
_entity.pdbx_description
1 polymer ?
#
loop_
_entity_poly.entity_id
_entity_poly.type
_entity_poly.pdbx_seq_one_letter_code
_entity_poly.pdbx_strand_id
1 'polypeptide(L)'
;FRTNIFSIFYLTKAALDHMKEGASIINTTSITAFRGNPMLMDYASTKGAILAFTRSLATNLADQGIRVNGVAPGPIWTPLIPASFDADKVAKFGSDQPMKRAGQPEEVAPAYVYLASQDASYVTGQTIHVNGGDIVGG
;
A
#
# COMPACT_ATOMS: atom_id res chain seq x y z
N PHE A 1 14.82 3.99 -3.08
CA PHE A 1 14.66 2.87 -4.03
C PHE A 1 15.13 1.54 -3.45
N ARG A 2 16.34 1.44 -2.89
CA ARG A 2 16.85 0.16 -2.35
C ARG A 2 15.88 -0.47 -1.35
N THR A 3 15.42 0.30 -0.37
CA THR A 3 14.53 -0.18 0.69
C THR A 3 13.12 -0.49 0.18
N ASN A 4 12.54 0.41 -0.63
CA ASN A 4 11.12 0.32 -1.01
C ASN A 4 10.87 -0.50 -2.27
N ILE A 5 11.82 -0.57 -3.20
CA ILE A 5 11.61 -1.21 -4.50
C ILE A 5 12.43 -2.49 -4.63
N PHE A 6 13.76 -2.39 -4.48
CA PHE A 6 14.61 -3.55 -4.71
C PHE A 6 14.35 -4.66 -3.70
N SER A 7 14.07 -4.31 -2.43
CA SER A 7 13.72 -5.30 -1.41
C SER A 7 12.44 -6.08 -1.78
N ILE A 8 11.39 -5.38 -2.21
CA ILE A 8 10.13 -6.02 -2.62
C ILE A 8 10.36 -6.91 -3.84
N PHE A 9 11.09 -6.41 -4.84
CA PHE A 9 11.36 -7.16 -6.06
C PHE A 9 12.13 -8.46 -5.78
N TYR A 10 13.24 -8.36 -5.03
CA TYR A 10 14.07 -9.53 -4.72
C TYR A 10 13.38 -10.52 -3.78
N LEU A 11 12.65 -10.00 -2.77
CA LEU A 11 11.89 -10.86 -1.87
C LEU A 11 10.77 -11.60 -2.61
N THR A 12 10.02 -10.90 -3.45
CA THR A 12 8.97 -11.52 -4.27
C THR A 12 9.55 -12.60 -5.17
N LYS A 13 10.64 -12.30 -5.87
CA LYS A 13 11.31 -13.27 -6.75
C LYS A 13 11.70 -14.55 -5.99
N ALA A 14 12.32 -14.41 -4.82
CA ALA A 14 12.72 -15.56 -4.00
C ALA A 14 11.51 -16.32 -3.42
N ALA A 15 10.44 -15.61 -3.05
CA ALA A 15 9.25 -16.22 -2.48
C ALA A 15 8.43 -17.03 -3.51
N LEU A 16 8.41 -16.60 -4.77
CA LEU A 16 7.62 -17.26 -5.83
C LEU A 16 7.95 -18.74 -5.99
N ASP A 17 9.20 -19.16 -5.82
CA ASP A 17 9.60 -20.57 -5.88
C ASP A 17 8.93 -21.45 -4.81
N HIS A 18 8.35 -20.82 -3.79
CA HIS A 18 7.69 -21.48 -2.65
C HIS A 18 6.18 -21.24 -2.60
N MET A 19 5.64 -20.43 -3.51
CA MET A 19 4.21 -20.12 -3.57
C MET A 19 3.46 -21.14 -4.43
N LYS A 20 2.21 -21.39 -4.07
CA LYS A 20 1.31 -22.30 -4.78
C LYS A 20 -0.01 -21.59 -5.07
N GLU A 21 -0.85 -22.23 -5.87
CA GLU A 21 -2.23 -21.84 -6.08
C GLU A 21 -2.92 -21.47 -4.75
N GLY A 22 -3.66 -20.38 -4.73
CA GLY A 22 -4.30 -19.82 -3.54
C GLY A 22 -3.44 -18.87 -2.73
N ALA A 23 -2.13 -18.73 -3.05
CA ALA A 23 -1.28 -17.74 -2.38
C ALA A 23 -1.71 -16.30 -2.67
N SER A 24 -1.44 -15.40 -1.73
CA SER A 24 -1.75 -13.97 -1.85
C SER A 24 -0.51 -13.12 -1.53
N ILE A 25 -0.16 -12.22 -2.44
CA ILE A 25 0.88 -11.21 -2.26
C ILE A 25 0.17 -9.87 -2.02
N ILE A 26 0.54 -9.16 -0.95
CA ILE A 26 -0.05 -7.87 -0.62
C ILE A 26 1.06 -6.85 -0.46
N ASN A 27 1.08 -5.86 -1.33
CA ASN A 27 2.09 -4.81 -1.34
C ASN A 27 1.55 -3.53 -0.69
N THR A 28 2.36 -2.90 0.15
CA THR A 28 2.01 -1.59 0.73
C THR A 28 2.49 -0.46 -0.17
N THR A 29 1.56 0.18 -0.85
CA THR A 29 1.79 1.41 -1.60
C THR A 29 1.49 2.65 -0.72
N SER A 30 0.94 3.69 -1.24
CA SER A 30 0.57 4.92 -0.52
C SER A 30 -0.41 5.72 -1.35
N ILE A 31 -1.22 6.56 -0.71
CA ILE A 31 -2.02 7.59 -1.37
C ILE A 31 -1.15 8.47 -2.29
N THR A 32 0.12 8.70 -1.93
CA THR A 32 1.05 9.51 -2.73
C THR A 32 1.39 8.89 -4.09
N ALA A 33 1.21 7.59 -4.26
CA ALA A 33 1.36 6.92 -5.56
C ALA A 33 0.29 7.36 -6.57
N PHE A 34 -0.84 7.84 -6.11
CA PHE A 34 -1.99 8.23 -6.92
C PHE A 34 -2.07 9.75 -7.12
N ARG A 35 -1.90 10.54 -6.06
CA ARG A 35 -2.01 12.00 -6.14
C ARG A 35 -0.67 12.73 -6.25
N GLY A 36 0.45 12.03 -6.08
CA GLY A 36 1.76 12.66 -5.92
C GLY A 36 1.94 13.33 -4.56
N ASN A 37 3.15 13.84 -4.34
CA ASN A 37 3.47 14.70 -3.20
C ASN A 37 4.70 15.55 -3.56
N PRO A 38 4.56 16.91 -3.64
CA PRO A 38 5.66 17.78 -4.07
C PRO A 38 6.83 17.83 -3.08
N MET A 39 6.60 17.48 -1.81
CA MET A 39 7.65 17.45 -0.77
C MET A 39 8.31 16.07 -0.61
N LEU A 40 7.75 15.02 -1.23
CA LEU A 40 8.19 13.63 -1.09
C LEU A 40 8.23 12.95 -2.47
N MET A 41 8.85 13.59 -3.46
CA MET A 41 8.85 13.11 -4.85
C MET A 41 9.51 11.74 -5.00
N ASP A 42 10.62 11.51 -4.33
CA ASP A 42 11.34 10.24 -4.31
C ASP A 42 10.50 9.12 -3.67
N TYR A 43 9.89 9.39 -2.51
CA TYR A 43 8.99 8.46 -1.84
C TYR A 43 7.76 8.15 -2.71
N ALA A 44 7.09 9.17 -3.23
CA ALA A 44 5.93 8.99 -4.11
C ALA A 44 6.28 8.16 -5.35
N SER A 45 7.47 8.39 -5.94
CA SER A 45 7.98 7.61 -7.07
C SER A 45 8.16 6.13 -6.71
N THR A 46 8.73 5.83 -5.52
CA THR A 46 8.85 4.44 -5.07
C THR A 46 7.49 3.78 -4.87
N LYS A 47 6.51 4.50 -4.32
CA LYS A 47 5.16 3.98 -4.10
C LYS A 47 4.37 3.80 -5.39
N GLY A 48 4.60 4.65 -6.39
CA GLY A 48 4.11 4.48 -7.76
C GLY A 48 4.70 3.24 -8.46
N ALA A 49 6.01 3.00 -8.28
CA ALA A 49 6.65 1.80 -8.79
C ALA A 49 6.08 0.51 -8.16
N ILE A 50 5.79 0.50 -6.85
CA ILE A 50 5.12 -0.62 -6.18
C ILE A 50 3.73 -0.87 -6.76
N LEU A 51 2.97 0.19 -7.06
CA LEU A 51 1.64 0.09 -7.67
C LEU A 51 1.72 -0.57 -9.05
N ALA A 52 2.63 -0.10 -9.90
CA ALA A 52 2.84 -0.67 -11.23
C ALA A 52 3.31 -2.14 -11.15
N PHE A 53 4.25 -2.44 -10.25
CA PHE A 53 4.72 -3.80 -10.01
C PHE A 53 3.60 -4.73 -9.56
N THR A 54 2.75 -4.28 -8.63
CA THR A 54 1.57 -5.03 -8.16
C THR A 54 0.63 -5.41 -9.31
N ARG A 55 0.29 -4.45 -10.17
CA ARG A 55 -0.60 -4.67 -11.31
C ARG A 55 0.00 -5.64 -12.35
N SER A 56 1.27 -5.45 -12.68
CA SER A 56 1.98 -6.29 -13.64
C SER A 56 2.13 -7.73 -13.12
N LEU A 57 2.49 -7.88 -11.85
CA LEU A 57 2.67 -9.18 -11.23
C LEU A 57 1.33 -9.92 -11.09
N ALA A 58 0.24 -9.21 -10.78
CA ALA A 58 -1.09 -9.78 -10.71
C ALA A 58 -1.52 -10.42 -12.03
N THR A 59 -1.30 -9.71 -13.14
CA THR A 59 -1.60 -10.24 -14.48
C THR A 59 -0.71 -11.43 -14.84
N ASN A 60 0.57 -11.39 -14.44
CA ASN A 60 1.53 -12.44 -14.73
C ASN A 60 1.27 -13.74 -13.96
N LEU A 61 0.72 -13.65 -12.75
CA LEU A 61 0.51 -14.80 -11.86
C LEU A 61 -0.94 -15.30 -11.80
N ALA A 62 -1.86 -14.65 -12.51
CA ALA A 62 -3.29 -14.96 -12.46
C ALA A 62 -3.60 -16.39 -12.89
N ASP A 63 -2.95 -16.88 -13.92
CA ASP A 63 -3.11 -18.25 -14.42
C ASP A 63 -2.53 -19.32 -13.49
N GLN A 64 -1.65 -18.92 -12.58
CA GLN A 64 -1.11 -19.78 -11.53
C GLN A 64 -1.96 -19.78 -10.25
N GLY A 65 -3.08 -19.07 -10.24
CA GLY A 65 -3.96 -18.96 -9.09
C GLY A 65 -3.36 -18.15 -7.92
N ILE A 66 -2.34 -17.32 -8.18
CA ILE A 66 -1.72 -16.45 -7.17
C ILE A 66 -2.27 -15.03 -7.33
N ARG A 67 -2.83 -14.49 -6.26
CA ARG A 67 -3.38 -13.14 -6.25
C ARG A 67 -2.33 -12.12 -5.80
N VAL A 68 -2.33 -10.95 -6.41
CA VAL A 68 -1.42 -9.86 -6.04
C VAL A 68 -2.20 -8.57 -5.95
N ASN A 69 -2.24 -7.97 -4.77
CA ASN A 69 -3.00 -6.76 -4.50
C ASN A 69 -2.18 -5.73 -3.72
N GLY A 70 -2.72 -4.54 -3.60
CA GLY A 70 -2.11 -3.44 -2.85
C GLY A 70 -3.01 -2.90 -1.75
N VAL A 71 -2.39 -2.29 -0.75
CA VAL A 71 -3.06 -1.39 0.19
C VAL A 71 -2.39 -0.02 0.07
N ALA A 72 -3.18 1.03 -0.06
CA ALA A 72 -2.73 2.41 -0.15
C ALA A 72 -3.24 3.21 1.07
N PRO A 73 -2.47 3.23 2.18
CA PRO A 73 -2.83 4.05 3.33
C PRO A 73 -2.70 5.54 3.01
N GLY A 74 -3.57 6.34 3.64
CA GLY A 74 -3.42 7.77 3.80
C GLY A 74 -2.54 8.11 5.01
N PRO A 75 -2.79 9.24 5.69
CA PRO A 75 -2.08 9.60 6.90
C PRO A 75 -2.50 8.68 8.06
N ILE A 76 -1.58 7.82 8.48
CA ILE A 76 -1.78 6.86 9.58
C ILE A 76 -0.87 7.23 10.74
N TRP A 77 -1.43 7.29 11.94
CA TRP A 77 -0.70 7.61 13.15
C TRP A 77 0.21 6.45 13.56
N THR A 78 1.51 6.68 13.52
CA THR A 78 2.54 5.72 13.94
C THR A 78 3.65 6.46 14.69
N PRO A 79 4.51 5.78 15.46
CA PRO A 79 5.68 6.40 16.10
C PRO A 79 6.62 7.14 15.16
N LEU A 80 6.58 6.83 13.85
CA LEU A 80 7.38 7.51 12.84
C LEU A 80 6.95 8.99 12.67
N ILE A 81 5.69 9.32 12.93
CA ILE A 81 5.16 10.67 12.73
C ILE A 81 5.82 11.67 13.68
N PRO A 82 5.77 11.50 15.02
CA PRO A 82 6.47 12.41 15.92
C PRO A 82 7.99 12.33 15.82
N ALA A 83 8.54 11.23 15.31
CA ALA A 83 9.97 11.09 15.06
C ALA A 83 10.45 11.84 13.79
N SER A 84 9.53 12.17 12.86
CA SER A 84 9.87 12.74 11.55
C SER A 84 9.44 14.20 11.36
N PHE A 85 8.52 14.69 12.17
CA PHE A 85 7.91 16.01 12.00
C PHE A 85 7.98 16.84 13.29
N ASP A 86 7.97 18.17 13.14
CA ASP A 86 7.85 19.11 14.26
C ASP A 86 6.47 19.06 14.92
N ALA A 87 6.36 19.59 16.15
CA ALA A 87 5.15 19.51 16.97
C ALA A 87 3.90 20.10 16.27
N ASP A 88 4.04 21.18 15.50
CA ASP A 88 2.92 21.83 14.82
C ASP A 88 2.39 20.96 13.68
N LYS A 89 3.26 20.28 12.94
CA LYS A 89 2.86 19.33 11.89
C LYS A 89 2.25 18.06 12.49
N VAL A 90 2.81 17.58 13.60
CA VAL A 90 2.26 16.43 14.34
C VAL A 90 0.84 16.74 14.81
N ALA A 91 0.58 17.91 15.39
CA ALA A 91 -0.74 18.32 15.87
C ALA A 91 -1.80 18.41 14.76
N LYS A 92 -1.37 18.70 13.52
CA LYS A 92 -2.25 18.83 12.34
C LYS A 92 -2.29 17.57 11.48
N PHE A 93 -1.54 16.53 11.85
CA PHE A 93 -1.40 15.36 11.00
C PHE A 93 -2.74 14.67 10.75
N GLY A 94 -3.13 14.57 9.48
CA GLY A 94 -4.39 13.98 9.05
C GLY A 94 -5.62 14.92 9.10
N SER A 95 -5.49 16.15 9.60
CA SER A 95 -6.61 17.11 9.67
C SER A 95 -7.13 17.54 8.30
N ASP A 96 -6.33 17.41 7.25
CA ASP A 96 -6.72 17.75 5.88
C ASP A 96 -7.58 16.67 5.21
N GLN A 97 -7.65 15.47 5.80
CA GLN A 97 -8.51 14.42 5.28
C GLN A 97 -9.99 14.76 5.47
N PRO A 98 -10.91 14.28 4.60
CA PRO A 98 -12.34 14.48 4.79
C PRO A 98 -12.85 14.05 6.17
N MET A 99 -12.30 12.95 6.75
CA MET A 99 -12.62 12.49 8.10
C MET A 99 -11.98 13.32 9.22
N LYS A 100 -11.16 14.37 8.87
CA LYS A 100 -10.56 15.34 9.81
C LYS A 100 -9.66 14.73 10.90
N ARG A 101 -9.07 13.58 10.64
CA ARG A 101 -8.13 12.92 11.54
C ARG A 101 -7.18 11.98 10.77
N ALA A 102 -6.09 11.63 11.41
CA ALA A 102 -5.29 10.48 10.99
C ALA A 102 -6.03 9.17 11.28
N GLY A 103 -5.78 8.15 10.46
CA GLY A 103 -6.20 6.79 10.76
C GLY A 103 -5.24 6.13 11.78
N GLN A 104 -5.69 5.05 12.38
CA GLN A 104 -4.88 4.21 13.27
C GLN A 104 -4.42 2.94 12.54
N PRO A 105 -3.32 2.30 12.95
CA PRO A 105 -2.85 1.05 12.34
C PRO A 105 -3.91 -0.05 12.28
N GLU A 106 -4.71 -0.19 13.34
CA GLU A 106 -5.81 -1.15 13.42
C GLU A 106 -6.96 -0.87 12.44
N GLU A 107 -7.06 0.34 11.90
CA GLU A 107 -8.02 0.68 10.85
C GLU A 107 -7.50 0.30 9.44
N VAL A 108 -6.20 0.10 9.31
CA VAL A 108 -5.57 -0.35 8.05
C VAL A 108 -5.46 -1.88 7.99
N ALA A 109 -5.20 -2.52 9.11
CA ALA A 109 -4.99 -3.96 9.21
C ALA A 109 -6.10 -4.82 8.58
N PRO A 110 -7.41 -4.49 8.70
CA PRO A 110 -8.50 -5.28 8.11
C PRO A 110 -8.39 -5.41 6.58
N ALA A 111 -7.84 -4.41 5.88
CA ALA A 111 -7.63 -4.48 4.44
C ALA A 111 -6.65 -5.61 4.05
N TYR A 112 -5.61 -5.81 4.85
CA TYR A 112 -4.65 -6.91 4.64
C TYR A 112 -5.30 -8.28 4.94
N VAL A 113 -6.06 -8.37 6.03
CA VAL A 113 -6.78 -9.60 6.39
C VAL A 113 -7.75 -10.00 5.28
N TYR A 114 -8.55 -9.06 4.77
CA TYR A 114 -9.46 -9.29 3.65
C TYR A 114 -8.70 -9.80 2.41
N LEU A 115 -7.65 -9.10 1.98
CA LEU A 115 -6.89 -9.45 0.79
C LEU A 115 -6.15 -10.80 0.94
N ALA A 116 -5.78 -11.19 2.15
CA ALA A 116 -5.16 -12.48 2.44
C ALA A 116 -6.17 -13.64 2.49
N SER A 117 -7.44 -13.35 2.76
CA SER A 117 -8.48 -14.35 2.96
C SER A 117 -9.11 -14.84 1.64
N GLN A 118 -9.94 -15.88 1.74
CA GLN A 118 -10.74 -16.39 0.64
C GLN A 118 -11.89 -15.45 0.22
N ASP A 119 -12.27 -14.50 1.08
CA ASP A 119 -13.27 -13.47 0.74
C ASP A 119 -12.81 -12.58 -0.43
N ALA A 120 -11.48 -12.49 -0.65
CA ALA A 120 -10.87 -11.80 -1.78
C ALA A 120 -10.50 -12.73 -2.95
N SER A 121 -11.11 -13.92 -3.06
CA SER A 121 -10.73 -14.94 -4.06
C SER A 121 -10.84 -14.46 -5.51
N TYR A 122 -11.70 -13.49 -5.80
CA TYR A 122 -11.86 -12.88 -7.13
C TYR A 122 -11.23 -11.48 -7.24
N VAL A 123 -10.32 -11.13 -6.32
CA VAL A 123 -9.65 -9.81 -6.26
C VAL A 123 -8.16 -9.99 -6.52
N THR A 124 -7.68 -9.49 -7.67
CA THR A 124 -6.27 -9.43 -8.02
C THR A 124 -5.97 -8.16 -8.84
N GLY A 125 -4.78 -7.61 -8.72
CA GLY A 125 -4.36 -6.37 -9.38
C GLY A 125 -4.99 -5.09 -8.80
N GLN A 126 -5.74 -5.20 -7.70
CA GLN A 126 -6.48 -4.09 -7.11
C GLN A 126 -5.73 -3.46 -5.94
N THR A 127 -6.10 -2.23 -5.61
CA THR A 127 -5.54 -1.51 -4.46
C THR A 127 -6.68 -0.98 -3.60
N ILE A 128 -6.67 -1.35 -2.31
CA ILE A 128 -7.62 -0.83 -1.33
C ILE A 128 -7.05 0.45 -0.73
N HIS A 129 -7.82 1.52 -0.81
CA HIS A 129 -7.49 2.81 -0.19
C HIS A 129 -8.06 2.89 1.23
N VAL A 130 -7.18 3.10 2.22
CA VAL A 130 -7.55 3.35 3.62
C VAL A 130 -6.99 4.72 3.99
N ASN A 131 -7.73 5.79 3.66
CA ASN A 131 -7.15 7.14 3.57
C ASN A 131 -8.02 8.25 4.17
N GLY A 132 -9.09 7.94 4.89
CA GLY A 132 -9.93 8.94 5.53
C GLY A 132 -10.82 9.75 4.56
N GLY A 133 -11.12 9.17 3.38
CA GLY A 133 -12.07 9.73 2.43
C GLY A 133 -11.45 10.57 1.30
N ASP A 134 -10.12 10.59 1.18
CA ASP A 134 -9.45 11.24 0.06
C ASP A 134 -9.74 10.47 -1.24
N ILE A 135 -10.37 11.13 -2.20
CA ILE A 135 -10.75 10.52 -3.47
C ILE A 135 -9.57 10.60 -4.43
N VAL A 136 -9.04 9.45 -4.79
CA VAL A 136 -7.94 9.30 -5.74
C VAL A 136 -8.41 8.47 -6.92
N GLY A 137 -8.20 8.96 -8.11
CA GLY A 137 -8.51 8.21 -9.32
C GLY A 137 -7.75 6.89 -9.35
N GLY A 138 -8.44 5.80 -9.66
CA GLY A 138 -7.88 4.46 -9.76
C GLY A 138 -6.97 4.25 -10.98
#